data_f6111b426be1ff21dcbabf9dbf6af148
#
_entry.id   f6111b426be1ff21dcbabf9dbf6af148
#
_cell.length_a   1.000
_cell.length_b   1.000
_cell.length_c   1.000
_cell.angle_alpha   90.00
_cell.angle_beta   90.00
_cell.angle_gamma   90.00
#
_symmetry.space_group_name_H-M   'P 1'
#
loop_
_entity.id
_entity.type
_entity.pdbx_description
1 polymer ?
#
loop_
_entity_poly.entity_id
_entity_poly.type
_entity_poly.pdbx_seq_one_letter_code
_entity_poly.pdbx_strand_id
1 'polypeptide(L)'
;QTLYSDLFLDGFYSTSMARNNSFIKDYNFFDSFAFTESALGVGIDRIQEISKNDTSNIYFRGYNYNISKSKETEKTYEINLEYDFKLSSQFSGKIKFGTKKRTKFRSFDQNNDDGVPDEANALCGMLNEFPEYFSEYIGLCGSSGITRIPFYPYIDYEYDPRVFFNGRYSMGPKADTDLMNDIFHYFRKNWNKNNSNQAAPEAVVHVFHETSSILYDYKGKENYKADYLMIDMNLGQKLNITTGARIEKNTTQYQSYNAWASVIPSFVFLGDSTLHNRENDYVLPSLFLRYKPVSWLNIRFAKTNTLTRPNYADILPLQYISTGNQSIEYKNTEMEPGKSENLDFSIAFNQKHLGLFSIGRFEKNISGLIYSSGRRYVDDPTKYGLTDNLEGYMINDYKTNNPYTVKLRGWEFDYQTRFWYLPGPFSGLVLNANYTVTESEVKYPRTEIYYEIDFGPPLVAQTMNIDSFYVDRLIDQPNEIFNLSIGYDYKGFSGRLSVLSKSDIFMQTNFWRELRQTTDDYTRWDLSVKQILPVKGLEIFLNINNITEAVDKNRYYTSNSLSLEQHYGKTIDLGFKFSF
;
A
#
# COMPACT_ATOMS: atom_id res chain seq x y z
N GLN A 1 8.59 -18.15 0.94
CA GLN A 1 7.76 -18.69 -0.13
C GLN A 1 6.31 -18.36 0.17
N THR A 2 5.64 -17.70 -0.74
CA THR A 2 4.21 -17.40 -0.65
C THR A 2 3.51 -18.23 -1.72
N LEU A 3 2.47 -18.95 -1.33
CA LEU A 3 1.66 -19.78 -2.20
C LEU A 3 0.27 -19.18 -2.25
N TYR A 4 -0.22 -18.90 -3.46
CA TYR A 4 -1.59 -18.47 -3.70
C TYR A 4 -2.26 -19.46 -4.64
N SER A 5 -3.50 -19.74 -4.37
CA SER A 5 -4.37 -20.55 -5.21
C SER A 5 -5.72 -19.83 -5.31
N ASP A 6 -5.99 -19.27 -6.47
CA ASP A 6 -7.23 -18.56 -6.74
C ASP A 6 -8.13 -19.40 -7.64
N LEU A 7 -9.34 -19.66 -7.20
CA LEU A 7 -10.38 -20.25 -8.02
C LEU A 7 -11.25 -19.13 -8.59
N PHE A 8 -11.29 -19.01 -9.91
CA PHE A 8 -12.15 -18.05 -10.58
C PHE A 8 -13.56 -18.63 -10.72
N LEU A 9 -14.48 -18.01 -10.00
CA LEU A 9 -15.91 -18.26 -10.14
C LEU A 9 -16.49 -17.13 -10.96
N ASP A 10 -16.97 -17.45 -12.14
CA ASP A 10 -17.59 -16.48 -13.00
C ASP A 10 -19.06 -16.39 -12.64
N GLY A 11 -19.39 -15.40 -11.88
CA GLY A 11 -20.77 -15.06 -11.59
C GLY A 11 -21.38 -14.28 -12.76
N PHE A 12 -22.66 -14.09 -12.69
CA PHE A 12 -23.41 -13.33 -13.70
C PHE A 12 -22.85 -11.93 -13.96
N TYR A 13 -22.08 -11.38 -13.04
CA TYR A 13 -21.50 -10.06 -13.20
C TYR A 13 -20.57 -9.92 -14.37
N SER A 14 -19.71 -10.92 -14.60
CA SER A 14 -18.65 -10.77 -15.57
C SER A 14 -19.05 -11.31 -16.93
N THR A 15 -19.56 -12.50 -16.98
CA THR A 15 -19.84 -13.15 -18.26
C THR A 15 -21.28 -13.05 -18.71
N SER A 16 -22.20 -13.13 -17.79
CA SER A 16 -23.60 -12.98 -18.15
C SER A 16 -23.87 -11.60 -18.71
N MET A 17 -23.24 -10.58 -18.14
CA MET A 17 -23.33 -9.22 -18.66
C MET A 17 -22.89 -9.09 -20.12
N ALA A 18 -21.87 -9.81 -20.54
CA ALA A 18 -21.36 -9.71 -21.90
C ALA A 18 -22.13 -10.54 -22.93
N ARG A 19 -22.87 -11.58 -22.49
CA ARG A 19 -23.43 -12.58 -23.41
C ARG A 19 -24.92 -12.80 -23.29
N ASN A 20 -25.46 -12.67 -22.10
CA ASN A 20 -26.83 -13.01 -21.80
C ASN A 20 -27.31 -12.24 -20.58
N ASN A 21 -28.46 -11.70 -20.63
CA ASN A 21 -29.12 -11.03 -19.53
C ASN A 21 -30.03 -11.96 -18.69
N SER A 22 -29.85 -13.26 -18.81
CA SER A 22 -30.68 -14.24 -18.12
C SER A 22 -30.62 -14.16 -16.61
N PHE A 23 -29.49 -13.74 -16.05
CA PHE A 23 -29.30 -13.60 -14.60
C PHE A 23 -30.25 -12.59 -13.99
N ILE A 24 -30.41 -11.47 -14.66
CA ILE A 24 -31.24 -10.39 -14.20
C ILE A 24 -32.31 -10.08 -15.22
N LYS A 25 -32.90 -11.14 -15.69
CA LYS A 25 -33.94 -11.11 -16.69
C LYS A 25 -35.01 -10.06 -16.39
N ASP A 26 -35.33 -9.89 -15.12
CA ASP A 26 -36.32 -8.90 -14.67
C ASP A 26 -35.76 -7.47 -14.60
N TYR A 27 -34.44 -7.30 -14.72
CA TYR A 27 -33.75 -6.01 -14.58
C TYR A 27 -32.97 -5.57 -15.82
N ASN A 28 -32.77 -6.42 -16.83
CA ASN A 28 -32.10 -6.09 -18.09
C ASN A 28 -30.71 -5.43 -17.93
N PHE A 29 -29.89 -5.92 -17.02
CA PHE A 29 -28.58 -5.31 -16.73
C PHE A 29 -27.61 -5.25 -17.92
N PHE A 30 -27.86 -5.97 -19.01
CA PHE A 30 -27.01 -6.02 -20.20
C PHE A 30 -27.32 -4.95 -21.22
N ASP A 31 -28.47 -4.36 -21.13
CA ASP A 31 -28.77 -3.11 -21.74
C ASP A 31 -28.24 -2.00 -20.83
N SER A 32 -27.16 -1.35 -21.24
CA SER A 32 -26.44 -0.37 -20.39
C SER A 32 -27.33 0.76 -19.91
N PHE A 33 -28.33 1.13 -20.70
CA PHE A 33 -29.28 2.17 -20.35
C PHE A 33 -30.31 1.64 -19.36
N ALA A 34 -30.86 0.47 -19.63
CA ALA A 34 -31.83 -0.18 -18.75
C ALA A 34 -31.16 -0.61 -17.42
N PHE A 35 -29.89 -0.95 -17.44
CA PHE A 35 -29.12 -1.21 -16.22
C PHE A 35 -29.10 0.02 -15.29
N THR A 36 -28.78 1.19 -15.81
CA THR A 36 -28.72 2.41 -15.00
C THR A 36 -30.09 2.72 -14.39
N GLU A 37 -31.14 2.61 -15.17
CA GLU A 37 -32.51 2.83 -14.71
C GLU A 37 -32.96 1.79 -13.69
N SER A 38 -32.69 0.52 -13.96
CA SER A 38 -33.01 -0.59 -13.06
C SER A 38 -32.21 -0.54 -11.78
N ALA A 39 -30.92 -0.19 -11.83
CA ALA A 39 -30.09 -0.05 -10.65
C ALA A 39 -30.57 1.10 -9.76
N LEU A 40 -31.03 2.20 -10.32
CA LEU A 40 -31.61 3.31 -9.56
C LEU A 40 -32.95 2.94 -8.94
N GLY A 41 -33.73 2.08 -9.61
CA GLY A 41 -35.07 1.65 -9.14
C GLY A 41 -35.03 0.52 -8.11
N VAL A 42 -34.05 -0.36 -8.20
CA VAL A 42 -33.97 -1.60 -7.38
C VAL A 42 -33.24 -1.39 -6.04
N GLY A 43 -32.22 -0.56 -6.04
CA GLY A 43 -31.34 -0.37 -4.90
C GLY A 43 -30.33 -1.50 -4.70
N ILE A 44 -29.22 -1.17 -4.03
CA ILE A 44 -28.10 -2.08 -3.84
C ILE A 44 -28.45 -3.31 -2.99
N ASP A 45 -29.32 -3.15 -2.01
CA ASP A 45 -29.73 -4.24 -1.11
C ASP A 45 -30.47 -5.34 -1.87
N ARG A 46 -31.30 -4.96 -2.84
CA ARG A 46 -32.01 -5.92 -3.70
C ARG A 46 -31.08 -6.63 -4.68
N ILE A 47 -30.12 -5.92 -5.26
CA ILE A 47 -29.10 -6.51 -6.11
C ILE A 47 -28.30 -7.54 -5.32
N GLN A 48 -27.92 -7.21 -4.10
CA GLN A 48 -27.20 -8.09 -3.21
C GLN A 48 -28.01 -9.33 -2.83
N GLU A 49 -29.30 -9.19 -2.54
CA GLU A 49 -30.18 -10.31 -2.23
C GLU A 49 -30.27 -11.29 -3.40
N ILE A 50 -30.44 -10.77 -4.62
CA ILE A 50 -30.48 -11.58 -5.84
C ILE A 50 -29.14 -12.31 -6.01
N SER A 51 -28.02 -11.61 -5.89
CA SER A 51 -26.68 -12.19 -6.09
C SER A 51 -26.33 -13.29 -5.09
N LYS A 52 -26.86 -13.25 -3.88
CA LYS A 52 -26.67 -14.29 -2.88
C LYS A 52 -27.48 -15.56 -3.14
N ASN A 53 -28.69 -15.37 -3.61
CA ASN A 53 -29.68 -16.44 -3.69
C ASN A 53 -29.66 -17.16 -5.04
N ASP A 54 -29.12 -16.52 -6.07
CA ASP A 54 -29.08 -17.11 -7.42
C ASP A 54 -27.73 -17.73 -7.75
N THR A 55 -27.42 -18.84 -7.11
CA THR A 55 -26.21 -19.63 -7.38
C THR A 55 -26.27 -20.35 -8.73
N SER A 56 -27.44 -20.43 -9.36
CA SER A 56 -27.62 -21.09 -10.67
C SER A 56 -26.90 -20.37 -11.82
N ASN A 57 -26.57 -19.11 -11.64
CA ASN A 57 -25.83 -18.30 -12.60
C ASN A 57 -24.35 -18.09 -12.27
N ILE A 58 -23.82 -18.82 -11.31
CA ILE A 58 -22.40 -18.86 -10.98
C ILE A 58 -21.75 -20.05 -11.65
N TYR A 59 -20.61 -19.86 -12.30
CA TYR A 59 -19.93 -20.87 -13.09
C TYR A 59 -18.45 -20.93 -12.71
N PHE A 60 -17.90 -22.15 -12.74
CA PHE A 60 -16.47 -22.35 -12.65
C PHE A 60 -15.82 -21.88 -13.96
N ARG A 61 -14.97 -20.88 -13.89
CA ARG A 61 -14.28 -20.31 -15.04
C ARG A 61 -12.87 -20.86 -15.21
N GLY A 62 -12.23 -21.17 -14.12
CA GLY A 62 -10.87 -21.64 -14.11
C GLY A 62 -10.20 -21.45 -12.76
N TYR A 63 -8.94 -21.72 -12.71
CA TYR A 63 -8.11 -21.47 -11.54
C TYR A 63 -6.80 -20.79 -11.95
N ASN A 64 -6.24 -20.05 -11.03
CA ASN A 64 -4.90 -19.51 -11.12
C ASN A 64 -4.09 -20.03 -9.92
N TYR A 65 -2.93 -20.55 -10.20
CA TYR A 65 -2.01 -21.02 -9.18
C TYR A 65 -0.70 -20.28 -9.31
N ASN A 66 -0.42 -19.45 -8.34
CA ASN A 66 0.76 -18.59 -8.30
C ASN A 66 1.69 -19.00 -7.15
N ILE A 67 2.93 -19.33 -7.49
CA ILE A 67 3.99 -19.56 -6.52
C ILE A 67 5.02 -18.46 -6.68
N SER A 68 5.22 -17.67 -5.65
CA SER A 68 6.29 -16.68 -5.63
C SER A 68 7.34 -17.02 -4.58
N LYS A 69 8.60 -16.86 -4.95
CA LYS A 69 9.76 -17.02 -4.07
C LYS A 69 10.52 -15.72 -4.01
N SER A 70 10.56 -15.11 -2.85
CA SER A 70 11.36 -13.92 -2.57
C SER A 70 12.55 -14.28 -1.69
N LYS A 71 13.73 -13.84 -2.08
CA LYS A 71 14.94 -14.03 -1.28
C LYS A 71 15.72 -12.73 -1.17
N GLU A 72 16.02 -12.35 0.06
CA GLU A 72 16.93 -11.24 0.34
C GLU A 72 18.07 -11.73 1.22
N THR A 73 19.28 -11.31 0.88
CA THR A 73 20.48 -11.57 1.69
C THR A 73 21.21 -10.25 1.87
N GLU A 74 21.47 -9.88 3.11
CA GLU A 74 22.20 -8.67 3.46
C GLU A 74 23.48 -9.03 4.24
N LYS A 75 24.60 -8.40 3.85
CA LYS A 75 25.86 -8.44 4.59
C LYS A 75 26.26 -7.01 4.93
N THR A 76 26.37 -6.74 6.21
CA THR A 76 26.74 -5.41 6.72
C THR A 76 28.00 -5.50 7.56
N TYR A 77 28.92 -4.58 7.28
CA TYR A 77 30.13 -4.34 8.07
C TYR A 77 30.12 -2.89 8.51
N GLU A 78 30.39 -2.66 9.80
CA GLU A 78 30.39 -1.32 10.36
C GLU A 78 31.53 -1.19 11.38
N ILE A 79 32.24 -0.08 11.30
CA ILE A 79 33.30 0.28 12.25
C ILE A 79 33.02 1.70 12.70
N ASN A 80 32.90 1.89 14.00
CA ASN A 80 32.73 3.19 14.63
C ASN A 80 33.84 3.39 15.66
N LEU A 81 34.48 4.53 15.61
CA LEU A 81 35.50 4.95 16.57
C LEU A 81 35.04 6.24 17.25
N GLU A 82 35.26 6.29 18.54
CA GLU A 82 34.91 7.46 19.37
C GLU A 82 36.14 7.86 20.19
N TYR A 83 36.43 9.14 20.22
CA TYR A 83 37.49 9.73 21.02
C TYR A 83 36.91 10.84 21.90
N ASP A 84 36.98 10.64 23.21
CA ASP A 84 36.59 11.64 24.20
C ASP A 84 37.75 12.62 24.44
N PHE A 85 37.46 13.92 24.45
CA PHE A 85 38.43 14.94 24.78
C PHE A 85 37.90 15.90 25.86
N LYS A 86 38.81 16.36 26.70
CA LYS A 86 38.55 17.37 27.74
C LYS A 86 39.70 18.35 27.76
N LEU A 87 39.50 19.53 27.19
CA LEU A 87 40.51 20.60 27.12
C LEU A 87 40.49 21.48 28.36
N SER A 88 39.32 21.63 28.99
CA SER A 88 39.18 22.37 30.25
C SER A 88 37.90 21.92 31.00
N SER A 89 37.66 22.47 32.19
CA SER A 89 36.40 22.22 32.91
C SER A 89 35.16 22.76 32.17
N GLN A 90 35.36 23.70 31.25
CA GLN A 90 34.31 24.34 30.47
C GLN A 90 34.23 23.86 29.04
N PHE A 91 35.20 23.05 28.55
CA PHE A 91 35.23 22.60 27.17
C PHE A 91 35.61 21.12 27.10
N SER A 92 34.62 20.32 26.74
CA SER A 92 34.78 18.87 26.55
C SER A 92 33.93 18.38 25.40
N GLY A 93 34.21 17.21 24.90
CA GLY A 93 33.40 16.66 23.82
C GLY A 93 33.87 15.31 23.34
N LYS A 94 33.34 14.91 22.19
CA LYS A 94 33.64 13.63 21.53
C LYS A 94 33.80 13.88 20.03
N ILE A 95 34.72 13.18 19.44
CA ILE A 95 34.87 13.06 18.00
C ILE A 95 34.50 11.62 17.64
N LYS A 96 33.57 11.47 16.72
CA LYS A 96 33.16 10.17 16.20
C LYS A 96 33.38 10.11 14.71
N PHE A 97 33.94 9.01 14.25
CA PHE A 97 34.03 8.74 12.83
C PHE A 97 33.81 7.25 12.58
N GLY A 98 33.29 6.94 11.43
CA GLY A 98 33.01 5.55 11.12
C GLY A 98 32.73 5.33 9.66
N THR A 99 32.75 4.06 9.31
CA THR A 99 32.42 3.57 7.97
C THR A 99 31.45 2.41 8.05
N LYS A 100 30.51 2.38 7.12
CA LYS A 100 29.55 1.29 6.95
C LYS A 100 29.56 0.83 5.51
N LYS A 101 29.66 -0.48 5.31
CA LYS A 101 29.50 -1.12 4.00
C LYS A 101 28.41 -2.16 4.10
N ARG A 102 27.44 -2.09 3.19
CA ARG A 102 26.33 -3.03 3.09
C ARG A 102 26.23 -3.54 1.66
N THR A 103 26.16 -4.85 1.51
CA THR A 103 25.84 -5.47 0.22
C THR A 103 24.57 -6.27 0.39
N LYS A 104 23.59 -6.01 -0.49
CA LYS A 104 22.29 -6.65 -0.48
C LYS A 104 22.06 -7.32 -1.83
N PHE A 105 21.59 -8.56 -1.79
CA PHE A 105 21.15 -9.31 -2.96
C PHE A 105 19.67 -9.61 -2.79
N ARG A 106 18.92 -9.39 -3.87
CA ARG A 106 17.48 -9.70 -3.92
C ARG A 106 17.18 -10.51 -5.16
N SER A 107 16.25 -11.43 -5.04
CA SER A 107 15.64 -12.11 -6.18
C SER A 107 14.17 -12.35 -5.90
N PHE A 108 13.40 -12.29 -6.94
CA PHE A 108 12.01 -12.68 -6.97
C PHE A 108 11.82 -13.61 -8.15
N ASP A 109 11.13 -14.71 -7.93
CA ASP A 109 10.87 -15.78 -8.90
C ASP A 109 9.39 -16.13 -8.73
N GLN A 110 8.61 -15.88 -9.78
CA GLN A 110 7.19 -16.14 -9.80
C GLN A 110 6.89 -17.21 -10.84
N ASN A 111 6.08 -18.18 -10.44
CA ASN A 111 5.56 -19.19 -11.35
C ASN A 111 4.04 -19.10 -11.34
N ASN A 112 3.44 -18.93 -12.49
CA ASN A 112 2.01 -18.76 -12.67
C ASN A 112 1.48 -19.87 -13.57
N ASP A 113 0.61 -20.70 -13.01
CA ASP A 113 -0.10 -21.76 -13.71
C ASP A 113 -1.58 -21.38 -13.79
N ASP A 114 -2.15 -21.33 -14.96
CA ASP A 114 -3.57 -21.11 -15.15
C ASP A 114 -4.23 -22.37 -15.69
N GLY A 115 -5.40 -22.70 -15.16
CA GLY A 115 -6.27 -23.73 -15.70
C GLY A 115 -7.57 -23.09 -16.19
N VAL A 116 -7.76 -23.09 -17.49
CA VAL A 116 -9.05 -22.75 -18.10
C VAL A 116 -9.67 -24.05 -18.58
N PRO A 117 -10.79 -24.49 -17.99
CA PRO A 117 -11.45 -25.69 -18.45
C PRO A 117 -11.94 -25.51 -19.89
N ASP A 118 -11.59 -26.44 -20.77
CA ASP A 118 -12.40 -26.70 -21.96
C ASP A 118 -13.70 -27.32 -21.46
N GLU A 119 -14.73 -26.54 -21.51
CA GLU A 119 -15.94 -26.68 -20.71
C GLU A 119 -16.57 -28.08 -20.86
N ALA A 120 -16.62 -28.63 -22.07
CA ALA A 120 -17.22 -29.96 -22.30
C ALA A 120 -16.34 -31.11 -21.82
N ASN A 121 -15.04 -31.05 -22.08
CA ASN A 121 -14.09 -32.11 -21.73
C ASN A 121 -13.71 -32.07 -20.25
N ALA A 122 -13.61 -30.89 -19.65
CA ALA A 122 -13.35 -30.74 -18.24
C ALA A 122 -14.49 -31.33 -17.39
N LEU A 123 -15.73 -31.07 -17.78
CA LEU A 123 -16.88 -31.64 -17.08
C LEU A 123 -16.88 -33.17 -17.15
N CYS A 124 -16.51 -33.77 -18.28
CA CYS A 124 -16.37 -35.22 -18.40
C CYS A 124 -15.28 -35.77 -17.46
N GLY A 125 -14.15 -35.07 -17.37
CA GLY A 125 -13.08 -35.45 -16.44
C GLY A 125 -13.52 -35.35 -14.98
N MET A 126 -14.22 -34.29 -14.61
CA MET A 126 -14.76 -34.10 -13.25
C MET A 126 -15.84 -35.16 -12.91
N LEU A 127 -16.72 -35.48 -13.86
CA LEU A 127 -17.72 -36.55 -13.68
C LEU A 127 -17.10 -37.92 -13.40
N ASN A 128 -15.99 -38.21 -14.05
CA ASN A 128 -15.30 -39.48 -13.87
C ASN A 128 -14.52 -39.55 -12.55
N GLU A 129 -13.89 -38.48 -12.15
CA GLU A 129 -13.03 -38.45 -10.94
C GLU A 129 -13.81 -38.13 -9.68
N PHE A 130 -14.84 -37.27 -9.78
CA PHE A 130 -15.64 -36.77 -8.64
C PHE A 130 -17.16 -37.03 -8.88
N PRO A 131 -17.60 -38.25 -9.09
CA PRO A 131 -18.99 -38.53 -9.43
C PRO A 131 -19.99 -38.15 -8.35
N GLU A 132 -19.59 -38.12 -7.10
CA GLU A 132 -20.42 -37.72 -5.96
C GLU A 132 -20.88 -36.24 -6.02
N TYR A 133 -20.10 -35.40 -6.70
CA TYR A 133 -20.41 -33.97 -6.83
C TYR A 133 -21.00 -33.59 -8.18
N PHE A 134 -20.72 -34.36 -9.24
CA PHE A 134 -21.05 -33.97 -10.61
C PHE A 134 -21.99 -34.92 -11.32
N SER A 135 -22.48 -36.00 -10.68
CA SER A 135 -23.30 -37.03 -11.33
C SER A 135 -24.59 -36.53 -12.00
N GLU A 136 -25.17 -35.46 -11.50
CA GLU A 136 -26.36 -34.84 -12.09
C GLU A 136 -26.11 -34.22 -13.47
N TYR A 137 -24.84 -33.97 -13.80
CA TYR A 137 -24.44 -33.35 -15.08
C TYR A 137 -23.99 -34.38 -16.12
N ILE A 138 -24.20 -35.68 -15.89
CA ILE A 138 -23.73 -36.79 -16.77
C ILE A 138 -24.26 -36.67 -18.22
N GLY A 139 -25.49 -36.18 -18.40
CA GLY A 139 -26.09 -35.95 -19.70
C GLY A 139 -25.51 -34.76 -20.48
N LEU A 140 -24.67 -33.99 -19.84
CA LEU A 140 -24.07 -32.77 -20.39
C LEU A 140 -22.61 -33.03 -20.84
N CYS A 141 -22.02 -34.16 -20.42
CA CYS A 141 -20.67 -34.54 -20.81
C CYS A 141 -20.58 -34.78 -22.33
N GLY A 142 -19.62 -34.11 -22.98
CA GLY A 142 -19.40 -34.24 -24.43
C GLY A 142 -20.45 -33.57 -25.33
N SER A 143 -21.44 -32.92 -24.77
CA SER A 143 -22.42 -32.19 -25.58
C SER A 143 -21.84 -30.80 -25.98
N SER A 144 -21.97 -30.45 -27.26
CA SER A 144 -21.56 -29.17 -27.80
C SER A 144 -22.36 -27.95 -27.26
N GLY A 145 -23.26 -28.20 -26.34
CA GLY A 145 -24.15 -27.18 -25.76
C GLY A 145 -23.75 -26.67 -24.39
N ILE A 146 -22.75 -27.30 -23.72
CA ILE A 146 -22.27 -26.77 -22.43
C ILE A 146 -21.16 -25.81 -22.70
N THR A 147 -21.43 -24.58 -22.34
CA THR A 147 -20.45 -23.50 -22.39
C THR A 147 -19.89 -23.13 -21.00
N ARG A 148 -20.35 -23.80 -19.90
CA ARG A 148 -19.97 -23.43 -18.54
C ARG A 148 -20.19 -24.55 -17.54
N ILE A 149 -19.22 -24.73 -16.64
CA ILE A 149 -19.33 -25.66 -15.52
C ILE A 149 -20.05 -24.95 -14.37
N PRO A 150 -21.19 -25.48 -13.90
CA PRO A 150 -21.95 -24.80 -12.85
C PRO A 150 -21.19 -24.81 -11.51
N PHE A 151 -21.38 -23.76 -10.74
CA PHE A 151 -20.77 -23.60 -9.42
C PHE A 151 -21.44 -24.44 -8.33
N TYR A 152 -22.68 -24.84 -8.54
CA TYR A 152 -23.49 -25.52 -7.53
C TYR A 152 -22.78 -26.69 -6.81
N PRO A 153 -22.01 -27.57 -7.49
CA PRO A 153 -21.30 -28.68 -6.84
C PRO A 153 -20.18 -28.22 -5.88
N TYR A 154 -19.71 -26.98 -6.01
CA TYR A 154 -18.63 -26.43 -5.20
C TYR A 154 -19.11 -25.69 -3.95
N ILE A 155 -20.41 -25.61 -3.68
CA ILE A 155 -20.93 -24.86 -2.55
C ILE A 155 -20.68 -25.62 -1.25
N ASP A 156 -20.03 -24.97 -0.31
CA ASP A 156 -19.95 -25.42 1.07
C ASP A 156 -21.25 -25.08 1.80
N TYR A 157 -22.14 -26.07 1.91
CA TYR A 157 -23.43 -25.91 2.57
C TYR A 157 -23.37 -25.84 4.08
N GLU A 158 -22.22 -26.18 4.68
CA GLU A 158 -22.00 -26.06 6.13
C GLU A 158 -21.48 -24.68 6.51
N TYR A 159 -21.12 -23.87 5.54
CA TYR A 159 -20.63 -22.51 5.77
C TYR A 159 -21.74 -21.59 6.25
N ASP A 160 -21.56 -21.05 7.47
CA ASP A 160 -22.43 -19.99 8.01
C ASP A 160 -21.97 -18.61 7.49
N PRO A 161 -22.75 -17.97 6.62
CA PRO A 161 -22.38 -16.66 6.07
C PRO A 161 -22.32 -15.61 7.18
N ARG A 162 -21.13 -15.13 7.47
CA ARG A 162 -20.95 -14.06 8.45
C ARG A 162 -21.57 -12.76 7.99
N VAL A 163 -22.20 -12.07 8.93
CA VAL A 163 -22.69 -10.72 8.73
C VAL A 163 -21.58 -9.72 9.06
N PHE A 164 -21.54 -8.61 8.33
CA PHE A 164 -20.59 -7.52 8.53
C PHE A 164 -21.30 -6.16 8.36
N PHE A 165 -20.60 -5.06 8.64
CA PHE A 165 -21.20 -3.73 8.72
C PHE A 165 -22.44 -3.67 9.65
N ASN A 166 -22.29 -4.18 10.88
CA ASN A 166 -23.36 -4.24 11.89
C ASN A 166 -24.61 -5.00 11.40
N GLY A 167 -24.41 -6.07 10.63
CA GLY A 167 -25.48 -6.92 10.13
C GLY A 167 -26.13 -6.43 8.83
N ARG A 168 -25.64 -5.34 8.26
CA ARG A 168 -26.19 -4.80 6.99
C ARG A 168 -25.94 -5.71 5.80
N TYR A 169 -24.78 -6.39 5.79
CA TYR A 169 -24.38 -7.27 4.71
C TYR A 169 -24.04 -8.66 5.25
N SER A 170 -24.23 -9.68 4.44
CA SER A 170 -23.72 -11.01 4.70
C SER A 170 -22.85 -11.49 3.54
N MET A 171 -21.90 -12.39 3.82
CA MET A 171 -21.13 -13.04 2.76
C MET A 171 -22.06 -13.91 1.89
N GLY A 172 -21.71 -14.08 0.64
CA GLY A 172 -22.37 -15.04 -0.25
C GLY A 172 -21.94 -16.49 0.06
N PRO A 173 -22.37 -17.45 -0.77
CA PRO A 173 -21.96 -18.84 -0.63
C PRO A 173 -20.43 -18.95 -0.73
N LYS A 174 -19.84 -19.81 0.08
CA LYS A 174 -18.44 -20.16 0.03
C LYS A 174 -18.25 -21.42 -0.80
N ALA A 175 -17.17 -21.50 -1.55
CA ALA A 175 -16.78 -22.75 -2.19
C ALA A 175 -16.16 -23.71 -1.17
N ASP A 176 -16.42 -25.00 -1.33
CA ASP A 176 -15.75 -26.07 -0.62
C ASP A 176 -14.26 -26.09 -1.02
N THR A 177 -13.41 -25.72 -0.07
CA THR A 177 -11.97 -25.58 -0.30
C THR A 177 -11.27 -26.91 -0.50
N ASP A 178 -11.78 -27.99 0.06
CA ASP A 178 -11.19 -29.32 -0.07
C ASP A 178 -11.49 -29.87 -1.45
N LEU A 179 -12.75 -29.80 -1.90
CA LEU A 179 -13.12 -30.15 -3.27
C LEU A 179 -12.36 -29.31 -4.31
N MET A 180 -12.22 -28.00 -4.06
CA MET A 180 -11.44 -27.13 -4.95
C MET A 180 -9.98 -27.56 -5.06
N ASN A 181 -9.35 -27.92 -3.95
CA ASN A 181 -7.98 -28.40 -3.92
C ASN A 181 -7.84 -29.76 -4.64
N ASP A 182 -8.78 -30.66 -4.44
CA ASP A 182 -8.77 -31.99 -5.11
C ASP A 182 -8.91 -31.83 -6.63
N ILE A 183 -9.80 -30.98 -7.09
CA ILE A 183 -9.97 -30.66 -8.51
C ILE A 183 -8.70 -29.99 -9.07
N PHE A 184 -8.12 -29.05 -8.34
CA PHE A 184 -6.85 -28.43 -8.72
C PHE A 184 -5.73 -29.47 -8.88
N HIS A 185 -5.59 -30.39 -7.92
CA HIS A 185 -4.60 -31.46 -7.99
C HIS A 185 -4.88 -32.45 -9.13
N TYR A 186 -6.13 -32.75 -9.40
CA TYR A 186 -6.54 -33.56 -10.53
C TYR A 186 -6.13 -32.92 -11.86
N PHE A 187 -6.42 -31.65 -12.06
CA PHE A 187 -6.04 -30.91 -13.27
C PHE A 187 -4.53 -30.85 -13.44
N ARG A 188 -3.81 -30.58 -12.38
CA ARG A 188 -2.34 -30.49 -12.42
C ARG A 188 -1.67 -31.84 -12.68
N LYS A 189 -2.22 -32.93 -12.16
CA LYS A 189 -1.72 -34.31 -12.39
C LYS A 189 -1.89 -34.73 -13.85
N ASN A 190 -2.99 -34.35 -14.46
CA ASN A 190 -3.35 -34.75 -15.83
C ASN A 190 -2.84 -33.75 -16.89
N TRP A 191 -2.03 -32.78 -16.48
CA TRP A 191 -1.40 -31.85 -17.38
C TRP A 191 -0.37 -32.52 -18.31
N ASN A 192 -0.53 -32.32 -19.60
CA ASN A 192 0.43 -32.79 -20.59
C ASN A 192 1.33 -31.63 -21.05
N LYS A 193 2.56 -31.62 -20.54
CA LYS A 193 3.57 -30.59 -20.83
C LYS A 193 3.87 -30.39 -22.32
N ASN A 194 3.62 -31.41 -23.15
CA ASN A 194 3.92 -31.38 -24.58
C ASN A 194 2.77 -30.83 -25.44
N ASN A 195 1.61 -30.55 -24.87
CA ASN A 195 0.41 -30.10 -25.55
C ASN A 195 -0.13 -28.80 -24.96
N SER A 196 0.71 -27.80 -24.78
CA SER A 196 0.32 -26.49 -24.23
C SER A 196 -0.76 -25.77 -25.08
N ASN A 197 -1.09 -26.26 -26.27
CA ASN A 197 -2.07 -25.65 -27.17
C ASN A 197 -3.15 -26.63 -27.70
N GLN A 198 -3.21 -27.85 -27.22
CA GLN A 198 -4.27 -28.80 -27.61
C GLN A 198 -4.86 -29.47 -26.37
N ALA A 199 -6.16 -29.27 -26.19
CA ALA A 199 -6.93 -30.00 -25.20
C ALA A 199 -6.74 -31.50 -25.45
N ALA A 200 -6.20 -32.23 -24.47
CA ALA A 200 -6.37 -33.66 -24.44
C ALA A 200 -7.88 -33.93 -24.29
N PRO A 201 -8.43 -34.96 -24.95
CA PRO A 201 -9.88 -35.25 -24.97
C PRO A 201 -10.51 -35.42 -23.58
N GLU A 202 -9.71 -35.51 -22.51
CA GLU A 202 -10.14 -35.81 -21.14
C GLU A 202 -9.61 -34.84 -20.11
N ALA A 203 -8.91 -33.78 -20.53
CA ALA A 203 -8.22 -32.92 -19.59
C ALA A 203 -8.58 -31.44 -19.74
N VAL A 204 -8.69 -30.81 -18.63
CA VAL A 204 -8.60 -29.34 -18.51
C VAL A 204 -7.27 -28.88 -19.06
N VAL A 205 -7.29 -27.84 -19.85
CA VAL A 205 -6.08 -27.18 -20.31
C VAL A 205 -5.45 -26.46 -19.10
N HIS A 206 -4.51 -27.15 -18.47
CA HIS A 206 -3.60 -26.50 -17.52
C HIS A 206 -2.46 -25.89 -18.31
N VAL A 207 -2.32 -24.58 -18.26
CA VAL A 207 -1.28 -23.87 -18.99
C VAL A 207 -0.32 -23.23 -17.99
N PHE A 208 0.95 -23.65 -18.08
CA PHE A 208 2.01 -22.88 -17.46
C PHE A 208 2.29 -21.66 -18.33
N HIS A 209 2.01 -20.48 -17.80
CA HIS A 209 2.30 -19.23 -18.48
C HIS A 209 3.75 -18.82 -18.26
N GLU A 210 4.65 -19.30 -19.09
CA GLU A 210 6.07 -18.97 -19.01
C GLU A 210 6.29 -17.46 -19.05
N THR A 211 5.63 -16.76 -19.95
CA THR A 211 5.74 -15.30 -20.09
C THR A 211 5.22 -14.54 -18.90
N SER A 212 4.05 -14.87 -18.37
CA SER A 212 3.50 -14.21 -17.18
C SER A 212 4.24 -14.61 -15.91
N SER A 213 4.91 -15.76 -15.89
CA SER A 213 5.78 -16.19 -14.81
C SER A 213 7.08 -15.36 -14.78
N ILE A 214 7.76 -15.26 -15.90
CA ILE A 214 9.09 -14.62 -16.00
C ILE A 214 8.99 -13.09 -15.98
N LEU A 215 7.90 -12.51 -16.47
CA LEU A 215 7.72 -11.06 -16.57
C LEU A 215 8.04 -10.31 -15.27
N TYR A 216 7.63 -10.86 -14.14
CA TYR A 216 7.84 -10.23 -12.82
C TYR A 216 9.10 -10.70 -12.11
N ASP A 217 9.85 -11.62 -12.72
CA ASP A 217 11.12 -12.09 -12.16
C ASP A 217 12.16 -10.99 -12.20
N TYR A 218 12.90 -10.87 -11.10
CA TYR A 218 14.03 -9.95 -11.06
C TYR A 218 15.17 -10.46 -10.18
N LYS A 219 16.35 -9.93 -10.46
CA LYS A 219 17.54 -10.04 -9.62
C LYS A 219 18.12 -8.66 -9.37
N GLY A 220 18.49 -8.39 -8.13
CA GLY A 220 19.03 -7.10 -7.74
C GLY A 220 20.26 -7.24 -6.84
N LYS A 221 21.21 -6.34 -7.03
CA LYS A 221 22.36 -6.16 -6.16
C LYS A 221 22.50 -4.69 -5.79
N GLU A 222 22.60 -4.41 -4.50
CA GLU A 222 22.87 -3.08 -3.98
C GLU A 222 24.16 -3.10 -3.17
N ASN A 223 25.06 -2.15 -3.46
CA ASN A 223 26.23 -1.89 -2.65
C ASN A 223 26.10 -0.47 -2.10
N TYR A 224 26.06 -0.40 -0.80
CA TYR A 224 25.96 0.85 -0.06
C TYR A 224 27.21 1.04 0.78
N LYS A 225 27.85 2.19 0.66
CA LYS A 225 28.96 2.63 1.49
C LYS A 225 28.62 3.99 2.10
N ALA A 226 28.93 4.14 3.38
CA ALA A 226 28.78 5.43 4.05
C ALA A 226 29.94 5.66 5.01
N ASP A 227 30.51 6.84 4.93
CA ASP A 227 31.54 7.33 5.83
C ASP A 227 30.99 8.57 6.56
N TYR A 228 31.29 8.74 7.83
CA TYR A 228 30.87 9.92 8.58
C TYR A 228 31.93 10.45 9.54
N LEU A 229 31.87 11.75 9.78
CA LEU A 229 32.57 12.44 10.85
C LEU A 229 31.58 13.29 11.63
N MET A 230 31.60 13.16 12.96
CA MET A 230 30.76 13.92 13.88
C MET A 230 31.57 14.43 15.05
N ILE A 231 31.31 15.66 15.46
CA ILE A 231 31.87 16.30 16.63
C ILE A 231 30.73 16.71 17.56
N ASP A 232 30.80 16.27 18.80
CA ASP A 232 29.88 16.65 19.88
C ASP A 232 30.68 17.46 20.92
N MET A 233 30.30 18.72 21.14
CA MET A 233 31.00 19.67 21.99
C MET A 233 30.10 20.16 23.10
N ASN A 234 30.59 20.13 24.32
CA ASN A 234 29.96 20.75 25.47
C ASN A 234 30.73 22.03 25.87
N LEU A 235 30.03 23.16 25.85
CA LEU A 235 30.51 24.47 26.31
C LEU A 235 29.87 24.75 27.67
N GLY A 236 30.63 24.47 28.73
CA GLY A 236 30.11 24.42 30.09
C GLY A 236 29.03 23.35 30.24
N GLN A 237 28.07 23.64 31.13
CA GLN A 237 26.92 22.77 31.37
C GLN A 237 25.67 23.17 30.58
N LYS A 238 25.74 24.30 29.87
CA LYS A 238 24.57 24.95 29.28
C LYS A 238 24.41 24.74 27.78
N LEU A 239 25.52 24.70 27.03
CA LEU A 239 25.49 24.60 25.58
C LEU A 239 26.13 23.32 25.08
N ASN A 240 25.39 22.57 24.30
CA ASN A 240 25.90 21.41 23.56
C ASN A 240 25.70 21.67 22.07
N ILE A 241 26.75 21.39 21.29
CA ILE A 241 26.79 21.52 19.83
C ILE A 241 27.20 20.19 19.26
N THR A 242 26.35 19.58 18.45
CA THR A 242 26.68 18.39 17.68
C THR A 242 26.64 18.73 16.20
N THR A 243 27.72 18.51 15.50
CA THR A 243 27.80 18.77 14.05
C THR A 243 28.61 17.70 13.34
N GLY A 244 28.35 17.52 12.06
CA GLY A 244 29.06 16.56 11.26
C GLY A 244 28.49 16.41 9.87
N ALA A 245 29.05 15.49 9.13
CA ALA A 245 28.55 15.13 7.80
C ALA A 245 28.69 13.63 7.58
N ARG A 246 27.77 13.10 6.80
CA ARG A 246 27.78 11.73 6.30
C ARG A 246 27.85 11.76 4.78
N ILE A 247 28.78 11.00 4.23
CA ILE A 247 28.92 10.81 2.78
C ILE A 247 28.42 9.41 2.46
N GLU A 248 27.46 9.31 1.56
CA GLU A 248 26.86 8.05 1.15
C GLU A 248 27.07 7.82 -0.34
N LYS A 249 27.48 6.60 -0.67
CA LYS A 249 27.59 6.11 -2.04
C LYS A 249 26.75 4.84 -2.16
N ASN A 250 25.82 4.82 -3.12
CA ASN A 250 24.97 3.68 -3.37
C ASN A 250 25.02 3.29 -4.85
N THR A 251 25.43 2.06 -5.14
CA THR A 251 25.37 1.49 -6.48
C THR A 251 24.35 0.37 -6.50
N THR A 252 23.46 0.41 -7.48
CA THR A 252 22.42 -0.60 -7.69
C THR A 252 22.54 -1.20 -9.08
N GLN A 253 22.27 -2.48 -9.16
CA GLN A 253 22.22 -3.24 -10.41
C GLN A 253 20.97 -4.10 -10.35
N TYR A 254 20.01 -3.87 -11.26
CA TYR A 254 18.80 -4.65 -11.36
C TYR A 254 18.64 -5.24 -12.75
N GLN A 255 18.19 -6.48 -12.79
CA GLN A 255 17.85 -7.22 -14.00
C GLN A 255 16.40 -7.65 -13.92
N SER A 256 15.63 -7.44 -14.98
CA SER A 256 14.25 -7.86 -15.14
C SER A 256 13.99 -8.17 -16.62
N TYR A 257 12.72 -8.26 -17.02
CA TYR A 257 12.32 -8.64 -18.36
C TYR A 257 11.32 -7.62 -18.93
N ASN A 258 11.33 -7.50 -20.25
CA ASN A 258 10.32 -6.79 -21.00
C ASN A 258 9.38 -7.79 -21.66
N ALA A 259 8.11 -7.45 -21.77
CA ALA A 259 7.15 -8.26 -22.49
C ALA A 259 6.10 -7.38 -23.18
N TRP A 260 5.46 -7.95 -24.20
CA TRP A 260 4.32 -7.32 -24.87
C TRP A 260 3.23 -8.33 -25.18
N ALA A 261 1.98 -7.93 -25.01
CA ALA A 261 0.80 -8.69 -25.40
C ALA A 261 0.23 -8.14 -26.71
N SER A 262 -0.14 -9.05 -27.61
CA SER A 262 -0.86 -8.67 -28.82
C SER A 262 -2.33 -8.34 -28.53
N VAL A 263 -3.07 -7.88 -29.56
CA VAL A 263 -4.51 -7.57 -29.49
C VAL A 263 -5.34 -8.76 -28.98
N ILE A 264 -4.85 -9.98 -29.19
CA ILE A 264 -5.44 -11.20 -28.62
C ILE A 264 -4.71 -11.48 -27.31
N PRO A 265 -5.38 -11.37 -26.14
CA PRO A 265 -4.74 -11.47 -24.82
C PRO A 265 -4.01 -12.81 -24.54
N SER A 266 -4.26 -13.83 -25.34
CA SER A 266 -3.62 -15.15 -25.21
C SER A 266 -2.19 -15.22 -25.74
N PHE A 267 -1.71 -14.19 -26.42
CA PHE A 267 -0.33 -14.15 -26.94
C PHE A 267 0.47 -13.05 -26.22
N VAL A 268 1.20 -13.45 -25.19
CA VAL A 268 2.21 -12.62 -24.55
C VAL A 268 3.58 -13.07 -25.03
N PHE A 269 4.36 -12.12 -25.53
CA PHE A 269 5.73 -12.37 -25.97
C PHE A 269 6.70 -11.84 -24.93
N LEU A 270 7.63 -12.69 -24.51
CA LEU A 270 8.73 -12.28 -23.65
C LEU A 270 9.84 -11.65 -24.51
N GLY A 271 10.27 -10.48 -24.10
CA GLY A 271 11.42 -9.82 -24.68
C GLY A 271 12.73 -10.22 -24.01
N ASP A 272 13.79 -9.51 -24.36
CA ASP A 272 15.10 -9.72 -23.77
C ASP A 272 15.13 -9.28 -22.29
N SER A 273 16.05 -9.87 -21.53
CA SER A 273 16.31 -9.40 -20.17
C SER A 273 17.00 -8.05 -20.22
N THR A 274 16.53 -7.13 -19.40
CA THR A 274 17.09 -5.78 -19.28
C THR A 274 17.92 -5.65 -18.00
N LEU A 275 19.04 -4.96 -18.10
CA LEU A 275 19.95 -4.69 -16.99
C LEU A 275 20.10 -3.18 -16.82
N HIS A 276 19.81 -2.69 -15.62
CA HIS A 276 19.99 -1.30 -15.28
C HIS A 276 20.98 -1.14 -14.12
N ASN A 277 21.96 -0.25 -14.33
CA ASN A 277 22.98 0.07 -13.32
C ASN A 277 22.86 1.53 -12.95
N ARG A 278 22.97 1.80 -11.64
CA ARG A 278 22.85 3.16 -11.13
C ARG A 278 23.85 3.42 -10.01
N GLU A 279 24.36 4.65 -9.96
CA GLU A 279 25.24 5.14 -8.91
C GLU A 279 24.72 6.49 -8.39
N ASN A 280 24.66 6.64 -7.05
CA ASN A 280 24.24 7.87 -6.39
C ASN A 280 25.17 8.19 -5.23
N ASP A 281 25.65 9.45 -5.19
CA ASP A 281 26.50 9.97 -4.14
C ASP A 281 25.85 11.17 -3.44
N TYR A 282 25.88 11.18 -2.12
CA TYR A 282 25.26 12.25 -1.33
C TYR A 282 26.13 12.66 -0.16
N VAL A 283 26.10 13.97 0.12
CA VAL A 283 26.68 14.55 1.34
C VAL A 283 25.53 15.08 2.21
N LEU A 284 25.45 14.60 3.42
CA LEU A 284 24.36 14.88 4.36
C LEU A 284 24.94 15.58 5.61
N PRO A 285 25.06 16.93 5.59
CA PRO A 285 25.49 17.68 6.76
C PRO A 285 24.39 17.74 7.81
N SER A 286 24.80 17.88 9.07
CA SER A 286 23.89 18.07 10.21
C SER A 286 24.48 18.99 11.25
N LEU A 287 23.62 19.80 11.88
CA LEU A 287 23.93 20.66 12.99
C LEU A 287 22.80 20.61 14.01
N PHE A 288 23.15 20.31 15.27
CA PHE A 288 22.23 20.34 16.40
C PHE A 288 22.81 21.24 17.47
N LEU A 289 21.98 22.15 17.99
CA LEU A 289 22.30 23.03 19.11
C LEU A 289 21.30 22.75 20.23
N ARG A 290 21.80 22.57 21.43
CA ARG A 290 20.98 22.43 22.62
C ARG A 290 21.47 23.40 23.68
N TYR A 291 20.63 24.35 24.08
CA TYR A 291 20.93 25.35 25.09
C TYR A 291 20.01 25.20 26.31
N LYS A 292 20.63 25.02 27.48
CA LYS A 292 19.95 24.92 28.79
C LYS A 292 20.39 26.09 29.68
N PRO A 293 19.78 27.26 29.54
CA PRO A 293 20.14 28.41 30.37
C PRO A 293 19.90 28.16 31.85
N VAL A 294 18.84 27.44 32.16
CA VAL A 294 18.43 26.97 33.48
C VAL A 294 17.96 25.51 33.43
N SER A 295 17.90 24.81 34.55
CA SER A 295 17.63 23.38 34.60
C SER A 295 16.26 22.96 34.03
N TRP A 296 15.29 23.83 34.06
CA TRP A 296 13.92 23.60 33.62
C TRP A 296 13.61 24.09 32.21
N LEU A 297 14.56 24.76 31.52
CA LEU A 297 14.39 25.28 30.16
C LEU A 297 15.40 24.66 29.20
N ASN A 298 14.90 24.09 28.11
CA ASN A 298 15.69 23.46 27.07
C ASN A 298 15.29 24.03 25.71
N ILE A 299 16.22 24.68 25.05
CA ILE A 299 16.04 25.25 23.71
C ILE A 299 16.87 24.41 22.75
N ARG A 300 16.26 23.97 21.66
CA ARG A 300 16.91 23.17 20.62
C ARG A 300 16.73 23.79 19.26
N PHE A 301 17.76 23.65 18.47
CA PHE A 301 17.77 23.98 17.05
C PHE A 301 18.45 22.84 16.31
N ALA A 302 17.89 22.45 15.16
CA ALA A 302 18.51 21.47 14.28
C ALA A 302 18.39 21.91 12.82
N LYS A 303 19.47 21.70 12.06
CA LYS A 303 19.49 21.76 10.60
C LYS A 303 20.06 20.47 10.08
N THR A 304 19.27 19.73 9.29
CA THR A 304 19.66 18.41 8.80
C THR A 304 19.27 18.20 7.35
N ASN A 305 20.02 17.36 6.67
CA ASN A 305 19.69 16.90 5.33
C ASN A 305 19.38 15.40 5.39
N THR A 306 18.27 14.99 4.78
CA THR A 306 17.83 13.60 4.73
C THR A 306 17.45 13.16 3.33
N LEU A 307 17.42 11.85 3.09
CA LEU A 307 17.09 11.26 1.80
C LEU A 307 15.92 10.29 1.94
N THR A 308 15.05 10.29 0.93
CA THR A 308 14.03 9.26 0.71
C THR A 308 14.36 8.55 -0.59
N ARG A 309 14.73 7.26 -0.51
CA ARG A 309 15.06 6.48 -1.70
C ARG A 309 13.81 5.89 -2.33
N PRO A 310 13.76 5.76 -3.68
CA PRO A 310 12.69 5.03 -4.32
C PRO A 310 12.65 3.59 -3.83
N ASN A 311 11.45 3.01 -3.80
CA ASN A 311 11.31 1.59 -3.56
C ASN A 311 11.95 0.84 -4.73
N TYR A 312 12.68 -0.25 -4.45
CA TYR A 312 13.32 -1.04 -5.49
C TYR A 312 12.35 -1.56 -6.55
N ALA A 313 11.11 -1.90 -6.17
CA ALA A 313 10.09 -2.36 -7.09
C ALA A 313 9.67 -1.30 -8.12
N ASP A 314 9.88 -0.02 -7.82
CA ASP A 314 9.53 1.10 -8.70
C ASP A 314 10.64 1.47 -9.70
N ILE A 315 11.85 0.92 -9.50
CA ILE A 315 13.04 1.18 -10.34
C ILE A 315 13.56 -0.07 -11.05
N LEU A 316 12.79 -1.16 -11.07
CA LEU A 316 13.12 -2.34 -11.87
C LEU A 316 13.06 -2.00 -13.37
N PRO A 317 13.97 -2.51 -14.20
CA PRO A 317 13.92 -2.30 -15.65
C PRO A 317 12.85 -3.22 -16.29
N LEU A 318 11.60 -3.05 -15.90
CA LEU A 318 10.44 -3.83 -16.33
C LEU A 318 9.53 -2.96 -17.19
N GLN A 319 9.15 -3.48 -18.36
CA GLN A 319 8.15 -2.89 -19.24
C GLN A 319 7.21 -3.98 -19.73
N TYR A 320 5.91 -3.80 -19.55
CA TYR A 320 4.89 -4.66 -20.13
C TYR A 320 3.94 -3.82 -20.97
N ILE A 321 3.89 -4.11 -22.26
CA ILE A 321 3.14 -3.36 -23.26
C ILE A 321 1.93 -4.19 -23.67
N SER A 322 0.72 -3.70 -23.43
CA SER A 322 -0.53 -4.28 -23.91
C SER A 322 -1.04 -3.49 -25.12
N THR A 323 -0.85 -4.04 -26.31
CA THR A 323 -1.28 -3.38 -27.54
C THR A 323 -2.81 -3.35 -27.68
N GLY A 324 -3.51 -4.37 -27.17
CA GLY A 324 -4.96 -4.42 -27.18
C GLY A 324 -5.63 -3.37 -26.30
N ASN A 325 -5.02 -3.06 -25.16
CA ASN A 325 -5.50 -2.07 -24.21
C ASN A 325 -4.82 -0.71 -24.38
N GLN A 326 -3.87 -0.59 -25.30
CA GLN A 326 -3.01 0.59 -25.46
C GLN A 326 -2.44 1.08 -24.12
N SER A 327 -1.95 0.14 -23.30
CA SER A 327 -1.45 0.44 -21.97
C SER A 327 -0.06 -0.15 -21.73
N ILE A 328 0.68 0.52 -20.85
CA ILE A 328 2.05 0.14 -20.49
C ILE A 328 2.14 0.08 -18.97
N GLU A 329 2.60 -1.05 -18.44
CA GLU A 329 3.16 -1.12 -17.10
C GLU A 329 4.64 -0.74 -17.20
N TYR A 330 4.97 0.41 -16.67
CA TYR A 330 6.29 1.01 -16.77
C TYR A 330 6.85 1.30 -15.40
N LYS A 331 8.08 0.88 -15.14
CA LYS A 331 8.83 1.23 -13.93
C LYS A 331 9.93 2.23 -14.30
N ASN A 332 9.97 3.33 -13.57
CA ASN A 332 10.88 4.43 -13.90
C ASN A 332 12.26 4.19 -13.26
N THR A 333 13.18 3.62 -14.03
CA THR A 333 14.56 3.34 -13.59
C THR A 333 15.37 4.60 -13.24
N GLU A 334 14.95 5.76 -13.75
CA GLU A 334 15.67 7.04 -13.59
C GLU A 334 15.25 7.83 -12.34
N MET A 335 14.31 7.27 -11.54
CA MET A 335 13.91 7.94 -10.30
C MET A 335 15.07 8.15 -9.32
N GLU A 336 15.26 9.37 -8.87
CA GLU A 336 16.28 9.74 -7.91
C GLU A 336 15.78 9.74 -6.47
N PRO A 337 16.66 9.54 -5.48
CA PRO A 337 16.31 9.82 -4.10
C PRO A 337 15.85 11.26 -3.90
N GLY A 338 14.68 11.42 -3.29
CA GLY A 338 14.21 12.72 -2.83
C GLY A 338 15.11 13.24 -1.69
N LYS A 339 15.42 14.54 -1.69
CA LYS A 339 16.22 15.20 -0.66
C LYS A 339 15.34 16.12 0.15
N SER A 340 15.51 16.12 1.48
CA SER A 340 14.85 17.06 2.38
C SER A 340 15.87 17.86 3.17
N GLU A 341 15.79 19.18 3.07
CA GLU A 341 16.47 20.10 3.97
C GLU A 341 15.51 20.44 5.11
N ASN A 342 15.89 20.08 6.33
CA ASN A 342 15.03 20.24 7.51
C ASN A 342 15.60 21.29 8.45
N LEU A 343 14.72 22.13 8.97
CA LEU A 343 15.00 23.11 9.99
C LEU A 343 14.01 22.92 11.13
N ASP A 344 14.52 22.65 12.33
CA ASP A 344 13.70 22.40 13.52
C ASP A 344 14.12 23.35 14.64
N PHE A 345 13.15 23.93 15.30
CA PHE A 345 13.34 24.73 16.50
C PHE A 345 12.35 24.31 17.57
N SER A 346 12.80 24.09 18.79
CA SER A 346 11.89 23.76 19.89
C SER A 346 12.32 24.37 21.23
N ILE A 347 11.32 24.68 22.03
CA ILE A 347 11.47 25.14 23.41
C ILE A 347 10.69 24.20 24.30
N ALA A 348 11.36 23.61 25.29
CA ALA A 348 10.73 22.70 26.26
C ALA A 348 10.96 23.20 27.70
N PHE A 349 9.88 23.26 28.43
CA PHE A 349 9.80 23.57 29.85
C PHE A 349 9.58 22.29 30.62
N ASN A 350 10.43 21.97 31.58
CA ASN A 350 10.31 20.79 32.42
C ASN A 350 10.39 21.19 33.88
N GLN A 351 9.24 21.21 34.53
CA GLN A 351 9.14 21.55 35.95
C GLN A 351 8.41 20.47 36.74
N LYS A 352 8.86 20.25 37.96
CA LYS A 352 8.38 19.17 38.83
C LYS A 352 6.84 19.17 39.03
N HIS A 353 6.21 20.33 39.14
CA HIS A 353 4.76 20.46 39.37
C HIS A 353 3.96 20.68 38.07
N LEU A 354 4.56 21.29 37.07
CA LEU A 354 3.89 21.58 35.80
C LEU A 354 4.07 20.47 34.75
N GLY A 355 5.05 19.58 34.99
CA GLY A 355 5.39 18.56 34.02
C GLY A 355 6.27 19.08 32.88
N LEU A 356 6.17 18.46 31.72
CA LEU A 356 6.82 18.82 30.47
C LEU A 356 5.82 19.54 29.58
N PHE A 357 6.20 20.72 29.11
CA PHE A 357 5.51 21.44 28.06
C PHE A 357 6.52 21.80 26.97
N SER A 358 6.25 21.47 25.72
CA SER A 358 7.11 21.87 24.61
C SER A 358 6.33 22.44 23.43
N ILE A 359 6.97 23.39 22.75
CA ILE A 359 6.52 23.96 21.48
C ILE A 359 7.67 23.76 20.49
N GLY A 360 7.34 23.16 19.34
CA GLY A 360 8.23 22.99 18.21
C GLY A 360 7.72 23.70 16.96
N ARG A 361 8.66 24.20 16.16
CA ARG A 361 8.43 24.67 14.79
C ARG A 361 9.34 23.89 13.88
N PHE A 362 8.80 23.35 12.80
CA PHE A 362 9.61 22.70 11.78
C PHE A 362 9.32 23.27 10.39
N GLU A 363 10.32 23.21 9.54
CA GLU A 363 10.24 23.54 8.11
C GLU A 363 11.07 22.53 7.33
N LYS A 364 10.50 22.01 6.22
CA LYS A 364 11.16 21.05 5.33
C LYS A 364 11.01 21.53 3.89
N ASN A 365 12.13 21.60 3.19
CA ASN A 365 12.17 21.83 1.75
C ASN A 365 12.55 20.53 1.07
N ILE A 366 11.58 19.90 0.39
CA ILE A 366 11.74 18.58 -0.24
C ILE A 366 11.89 18.75 -1.74
N SER A 367 13.05 18.40 -2.28
CA SER A 367 13.31 18.32 -3.72
C SER A 367 13.27 16.89 -4.21
N GLY A 368 12.73 16.68 -5.41
CA GLY A 368 12.60 15.35 -5.99
C GLY A 368 11.63 14.44 -5.23
N LEU A 369 10.52 14.99 -4.71
CA LEU A 369 9.45 14.19 -4.08
C LEU A 369 9.05 13.05 -5.00
N ILE A 370 9.16 11.81 -4.51
CA ILE A 370 8.70 10.62 -5.23
C ILE A 370 7.19 10.48 -5.03
N TYR A 371 6.44 10.42 -6.12
CA TYR A 371 4.99 10.29 -6.06
C TYR A 371 4.45 9.55 -7.30
N SER A 372 3.24 8.99 -7.22
CA SER A 372 2.51 8.51 -8.38
C SER A 372 1.74 9.66 -9.00
N SER A 373 1.94 9.91 -10.29
CA SER A 373 1.11 10.88 -11.04
C SER A 373 -0.23 10.26 -11.49
N GLY A 374 -0.48 9.01 -11.13
CA GLY A 374 -1.59 8.23 -11.64
C GLY A 374 -1.36 7.82 -13.10
N ARG A 375 -2.40 7.90 -13.91
CA ARG A 375 -2.31 7.59 -15.35
C ARG A 375 -1.58 8.70 -16.10
N ARG A 376 -0.71 8.30 -17.02
CA ARG A 376 0.03 9.23 -17.88
C ARG A 376 -0.02 8.79 -19.33
N TYR A 377 -0.39 9.70 -20.23
CA TYR A 377 -0.25 9.47 -21.66
C TYR A 377 1.20 9.60 -22.10
N VAL A 378 1.63 8.72 -22.98
CA VAL A 378 2.91 8.79 -23.68
C VAL A 378 2.77 9.81 -24.81
N ASP A 379 3.19 11.03 -24.54
CA ASP A 379 3.22 12.14 -25.49
C ASP A 379 4.48 12.14 -26.36
N ASP A 380 5.57 11.65 -25.80
CA ASP A 380 6.86 11.49 -26.44
C ASP A 380 7.49 10.19 -25.91
N PRO A 381 7.45 9.11 -26.69
CA PRO A 381 8.00 7.81 -26.28
C PRO A 381 9.47 7.86 -25.85
N THR A 382 10.25 8.76 -26.44
CA THR A 382 11.69 8.86 -26.19
C THR A 382 12.00 9.29 -24.74
N LYS A 383 11.12 10.09 -24.12
CA LYS A 383 11.21 10.48 -22.69
C LYS A 383 11.17 9.28 -21.74
N TYR A 384 10.61 8.18 -22.20
CA TYR A 384 10.43 6.95 -21.42
C TYR A 384 11.33 5.81 -21.91
N GLY A 385 12.19 6.06 -22.89
CA GLY A 385 12.99 5.00 -23.52
C GLY A 385 12.13 3.99 -24.30
N LEU A 386 10.97 4.41 -24.77
CA LEU A 386 10.03 3.62 -25.55
C LEU A 386 10.22 3.87 -27.06
N THR A 387 9.64 2.99 -27.87
CA THR A 387 9.64 3.12 -29.32
C THR A 387 8.53 4.06 -29.81
N ASP A 388 8.76 4.75 -30.93
CA ASP A 388 7.86 5.80 -31.46
C ASP A 388 6.43 5.33 -31.73
N ASN A 389 6.22 4.04 -31.98
CA ASN A 389 4.89 3.46 -32.19
C ASN A 389 4.03 3.35 -30.94
N LEU A 390 4.55 3.74 -29.78
CA LEU A 390 3.83 3.73 -28.50
C LEU A 390 3.32 5.11 -28.09
N GLU A 391 3.43 6.11 -28.97
CA GLU A 391 2.76 7.40 -28.76
C GLU A 391 1.24 7.20 -28.58
N GLY A 392 0.66 7.90 -27.63
CA GLY A 392 -0.77 7.79 -27.27
C GLY A 392 -1.14 6.63 -26.34
N TYR A 393 -0.20 5.75 -26.02
CA TYR A 393 -0.43 4.71 -25.00
C TYR A 393 -0.52 5.30 -23.61
N MET A 394 -1.17 4.58 -22.71
CA MET A 394 -1.37 4.98 -21.32
C MET A 394 -0.41 4.23 -20.39
N ILE A 395 0.46 4.93 -19.69
CA ILE A 395 1.16 4.36 -18.54
C ILE A 395 0.23 4.42 -17.34
N ASN A 396 -0.09 3.26 -16.75
CA ASN A 396 -0.85 3.18 -15.52
C ASN A 396 0.10 3.35 -14.32
N ASP A 397 -0.30 4.15 -13.33
CA ASP A 397 0.47 4.38 -12.09
C ASP A 397 1.93 4.81 -12.32
N TYR A 398 2.11 5.88 -13.13
CA TYR A 398 3.44 6.41 -13.40
C TYR A 398 4.05 7.09 -12.17
N LYS A 399 5.11 6.48 -11.63
CA LYS A 399 5.88 7.04 -10.52
C LYS A 399 7.08 7.82 -11.01
N THR A 400 7.30 8.98 -10.43
CA THR A 400 8.38 9.90 -10.84
C THR A 400 8.79 10.82 -9.71
N ASN A 401 9.89 11.55 -9.90
CA ASN A 401 10.26 12.65 -9.04
C ASN A 401 9.51 13.93 -9.44
N ASN A 402 8.98 14.63 -8.46
CA ASN A 402 8.41 15.95 -8.68
C ASN A 402 9.53 16.96 -8.99
N PRO A 403 9.49 17.69 -10.11
CA PRO A 403 10.50 18.66 -10.46
C PRO A 403 10.46 19.94 -9.58
N TYR A 404 9.35 20.15 -8.87
CA TYR A 404 9.17 21.32 -8.02
C TYR A 404 9.53 21.00 -6.57
N THR A 405 10.16 21.97 -5.90
CA THR A 405 10.43 21.85 -4.46
C THR A 405 9.14 21.98 -3.65
N VAL A 406 8.89 21.02 -2.79
CA VAL A 406 7.77 20.99 -1.85
C VAL A 406 8.17 21.70 -0.58
N LYS A 407 7.31 22.59 -0.08
CA LYS A 407 7.46 23.26 1.21
C LYS A 407 6.49 22.65 2.20
N LEU A 408 7.02 22.22 3.33
CA LEU A 408 6.26 21.67 4.45
C LEU A 408 6.68 22.40 5.71
N ARG A 409 5.72 22.91 6.47
CA ARG A 409 5.97 23.59 7.74
C ARG A 409 4.87 23.28 8.74
N GLY A 410 5.21 23.32 10.02
CA GLY A 410 4.22 23.05 11.04
C GLY A 410 4.67 23.45 12.44
N TRP A 411 3.72 23.30 13.35
CA TRP A 411 3.90 23.48 14.77
C TRP A 411 3.55 22.19 15.51
N GLU A 412 4.31 21.90 16.55
CA GLU A 412 4.09 20.78 17.44
C GLU A 412 3.98 21.29 18.87
N PHE A 413 2.95 20.84 19.57
CA PHE A 413 2.71 21.12 20.98
C PHE A 413 2.65 19.79 21.72
N ASP A 414 3.40 19.69 22.82
CA ASP A 414 3.40 18.50 23.67
C ASP A 414 3.25 18.94 25.12
N TYR A 415 2.34 18.29 25.84
CA TYR A 415 2.15 18.51 27.27
C TYR A 415 1.99 17.17 27.99
N GLN A 416 2.85 16.94 28.98
CA GLN A 416 2.87 15.72 29.76
C GLN A 416 3.02 16.08 31.24
N THR A 417 2.06 15.63 32.06
CA THR A 417 2.11 15.88 33.48
C THR A 417 1.50 14.76 34.30
N ARG A 418 1.95 14.70 35.56
CA ARG A 418 1.36 13.86 36.61
C ARG A 418 1.08 14.72 37.80
N PHE A 419 -0.14 14.64 38.32
CA PHE A 419 -0.64 15.51 39.41
C PHE A 419 -0.31 14.94 40.78
N TRP A 420 0.87 14.37 40.99
CA TRP A 420 1.33 13.71 42.19
C TRP A 420 1.25 14.59 43.46
N TYR A 421 1.19 15.89 43.31
CA TYR A 421 1.10 16.88 44.38
C TYR A 421 -0.33 17.16 44.84
N LEU A 422 -1.33 16.65 44.16
CA LEU A 422 -2.73 16.76 44.60
C LEU A 422 -3.01 15.81 45.75
N PRO A 423 -3.97 16.18 46.68
CA PRO A 423 -4.25 15.35 47.85
C PRO A 423 -5.01 14.09 47.49
N GLY A 424 -4.74 13.02 48.27
CA GLY A 424 -5.46 11.77 48.23
C GLY A 424 -5.50 11.11 46.87
N PRO A 425 -6.67 10.61 46.42
CA PRO A 425 -6.80 9.92 45.15
C PRO A 425 -6.41 10.77 43.91
N PHE A 426 -6.57 12.10 43.97
CA PHE A 426 -6.25 12.98 42.85
C PHE A 426 -4.76 13.00 42.45
N SER A 427 -3.87 12.56 43.39
CA SER A 427 -2.44 12.40 43.09
C SER A 427 -2.12 11.38 41.99
N GLY A 428 -3.08 10.52 41.66
CA GLY A 428 -2.96 9.52 40.60
C GLY A 428 -3.24 10.03 39.20
N LEU A 429 -3.74 11.24 39.04
CA LEU A 429 -4.08 11.76 37.72
C LEU A 429 -2.83 11.95 36.85
N VAL A 430 -2.94 11.59 35.56
CA VAL A 430 -1.92 11.73 34.52
C VAL A 430 -2.57 12.32 33.28
N LEU A 431 -1.87 13.25 32.63
CA LEU A 431 -2.33 13.86 31.38
C LEU A 431 -1.20 13.88 30.37
N ASN A 432 -1.48 13.39 29.16
CA ASN A 432 -0.61 13.54 27.98
C ASN A 432 -1.44 14.10 26.84
N ALA A 433 -0.98 15.20 26.25
CA ALA A 433 -1.62 15.81 25.10
C ALA A 433 -0.56 16.20 24.07
N ASN A 434 -0.80 15.88 22.82
CA ASN A 434 0.05 16.24 21.70
C ASN A 434 -0.83 16.79 20.57
N TYR A 435 -0.42 17.91 19.99
CA TYR A 435 -1.11 18.52 18.86
C TYR A 435 -0.12 18.99 17.83
N THR A 436 -0.32 18.56 16.59
CA THR A 436 0.50 18.94 15.44
C THR A 436 -0.39 19.59 14.39
N VAL A 437 0.04 20.76 13.92
CA VAL A 437 -0.56 21.46 12.79
C VAL A 437 0.48 21.56 11.69
N THR A 438 0.11 21.15 10.49
CA THR A 438 1.00 21.11 9.34
C THR A 438 0.36 21.80 8.15
N GLU A 439 1.16 22.57 7.44
CA GLU A 439 0.80 23.23 6.19
C GLU A 439 1.80 22.83 5.11
N SER A 440 1.31 22.45 3.94
CA SER A 440 2.14 22.09 2.81
C SER A 440 1.59 22.64 1.50
N GLU A 441 2.49 22.92 0.57
CA GLU A 441 2.18 23.33 -0.79
C GLU A 441 3.02 22.54 -1.76
N VAL A 442 2.34 21.83 -2.67
CA VAL A 442 2.96 20.98 -3.69
C VAL A 442 2.39 21.33 -5.05
N LYS A 443 3.27 21.60 -6.00
CA LYS A 443 2.91 21.69 -7.42
C LYS A 443 3.05 20.31 -8.02
N TYR A 444 1.94 19.69 -8.39
CA TYR A 444 1.93 18.39 -9.05
C TYR A 444 1.87 18.56 -10.55
N PRO A 445 2.87 18.09 -11.31
CA PRO A 445 2.86 18.14 -12.77
C PRO A 445 1.67 17.39 -13.35
N ARG A 446 1.10 17.94 -14.40
CA ARG A 446 0.09 17.29 -15.25
C ARG A 446 0.26 17.76 -16.69
N THR A 447 -0.27 16.99 -17.62
CA THR A 447 -0.40 17.39 -19.02
C THR A 447 -1.88 17.70 -19.30
N GLU A 448 -2.17 18.85 -19.84
CA GLU A 448 -3.50 19.22 -20.33
C GLU A 448 -3.59 18.88 -21.81
N ILE A 449 -4.68 18.20 -22.19
CA ILE A 449 -4.92 17.78 -23.56
C ILE A 449 -5.97 18.72 -24.15
N TYR A 450 -5.59 19.46 -25.20
CA TYR A 450 -6.48 20.31 -25.96
C TYR A 450 -6.75 19.66 -27.31
N TYR A 451 -8.00 19.74 -27.75
CA TYR A 451 -8.41 19.29 -29.07
C TYR A 451 -8.62 20.51 -29.95
N GLU A 452 -7.84 20.63 -31.02
CA GLU A 452 -8.03 21.59 -32.07
C GLU A 452 -8.68 20.89 -33.27
N ILE A 453 -9.87 21.35 -33.67
CA ILE A 453 -10.57 20.76 -34.80
C ILE A 453 -10.47 21.73 -35.95
N ASP A 454 -9.73 21.34 -36.99
CA ASP A 454 -9.74 22.05 -38.26
C ASP A 454 -10.94 21.55 -39.09
N PHE A 455 -11.89 22.43 -39.29
CA PHE A 455 -13.12 22.16 -40.06
C PHE A 455 -12.91 22.21 -41.60
N GLY A 456 -11.66 22.35 -42.06
CA GLY A 456 -11.34 22.27 -43.50
C GLY A 456 -11.60 20.86 -44.06
N PRO A 457 -11.72 20.71 -45.42
CA PRO A 457 -11.75 19.38 -46.04
C PRO A 457 -10.32 18.84 -46.25
N PRO A 458 -9.91 17.69 -45.64
CA PRO A 458 -10.69 16.87 -44.71
C PRO A 458 -10.75 17.46 -43.29
N LEU A 459 -11.78 17.12 -42.52
CA LEU A 459 -11.88 17.43 -41.12
C LEU A 459 -10.72 16.75 -40.37
N VAL A 460 -9.86 17.53 -39.72
CA VAL A 460 -8.71 17.03 -38.97
C VAL A 460 -8.85 17.46 -37.51
N ALA A 461 -8.83 16.48 -36.62
CA ALA A 461 -8.72 16.74 -35.18
C ALA A 461 -7.25 16.54 -34.77
N GLN A 462 -6.65 17.57 -34.21
CA GLN A 462 -5.30 17.51 -33.65
C GLN A 462 -5.37 17.61 -32.14
N THR A 463 -4.60 16.79 -31.45
CA THR A 463 -4.42 16.89 -30.01
C THR A 463 -3.14 17.65 -29.71
N MET A 464 -3.24 18.68 -28.87
CA MET A 464 -2.08 19.38 -28.33
C MET A 464 -1.95 19.07 -26.85
N ASN A 465 -0.78 18.61 -26.46
CA ASN A 465 -0.44 18.35 -25.07
C ASN A 465 0.31 19.55 -24.49
N ILE A 466 -0.21 20.14 -23.43
CA ILE A 466 0.43 21.27 -22.74
C ILE A 466 0.82 20.83 -21.35
N ASP A 467 2.11 20.87 -21.04
CA ASP A 467 2.61 20.60 -19.70
C ASP A 467 2.16 21.73 -18.75
N SER A 468 1.50 21.35 -17.69
CA SER A 468 0.90 22.21 -16.69
C SER A 468 1.15 21.63 -15.28
N PHE A 469 0.59 22.24 -14.25
CA PHE A 469 0.57 21.71 -12.90
C PHE A 469 -0.71 22.13 -12.17
N TYR A 470 -1.02 21.41 -11.12
CA TYR A 470 -1.99 21.86 -10.13
C TYR A 470 -1.34 21.96 -8.76
N VAL A 471 -1.88 22.78 -7.89
CA VAL A 471 -1.40 22.96 -6.53
C VAL A 471 -2.33 22.24 -5.57
N ASP A 472 -1.75 21.44 -4.70
CA ASP A 472 -2.46 20.77 -3.60
C ASP A 472 -1.53 20.60 -2.41
N ARG A 473 -2.01 20.02 -1.33
CA ARG A 473 -1.20 19.65 -0.17
C ARG A 473 -0.36 18.41 -0.44
N LEU A 474 0.61 18.11 0.42
CA LEU A 474 1.43 16.92 0.33
C LEU A 474 0.56 15.65 0.52
N ILE A 475 0.78 14.64 -0.34
CA ILE A 475 0.13 13.33 -0.20
C ILE A 475 0.52 12.66 1.12
N ASP A 476 -0.38 11.80 1.63
CA ASP A 476 -0.20 10.98 2.83
C ASP A 476 0.02 11.78 4.12
N GLN A 477 -0.34 13.07 4.11
CA GLN A 477 -0.13 13.95 5.25
C GLN A 477 -1.45 14.57 5.73
N PRO A 478 -1.88 14.33 6.99
CA PRO A 478 -2.93 15.10 7.62
C PRO A 478 -2.44 16.50 8.00
N ASN A 479 -3.31 17.50 7.88
CA ASN A 479 -2.97 18.86 8.29
C ASN A 479 -2.99 19.01 9.81
N GLU A 480 -3.80 18.24 10.50
CA GLU A 480 -3.92 18.26 11.95
C GLU A 480 -3.89 16.85 12.54
N ILE A 481 -3.13 16.69 13.62
CA ILE A 481 -3.12 15.46 14.43
C ILE A 481 -3.24 15.88 15.89
N PHE A 482 -4.22 15.31 16.58
CA PHE A 482 -4.42 15.51 18.00
C PHE A 482 -4.44 14.16 18.73
N ASN A 483 -3.61 14.06 19.76
CA ASN A 483 -3.59 12.92 20.67
C ASN A 483 -3.81 13.42 22.08
N LEU A 484 -4.74 12.82 22.80
CA LEU A 484 -4.97 13.07 24.20
C LEU A 484 -5.10 11.75 24.95
N SER A 485 -4.38 11.61 26.07
CA SER A 485 -4.53 10.50 27.00
C SER A 485 -4.72 11.01 28.41
N ILE A 486 -5.87 10.71 28.98
CA ILE A 486 -6.18 10.98 30.39
C ILE A 486 -5.97 9.68 31.15
N GLY A 487 -5.13 9.73 32.16
CA GLY A 487 -4.75 8.57 32.94
C GLY A 487 -4.98 8.72 34.42
N TYR A 488 -5.04 7.56 35.08
CA TYR A 488 -5.16 7.48 36.55
C TYR A 488 -4.34 6.30 37.07
N ASP A 489 -3.38 6.59 37.98
CA ASP A 489 -2.47 5.62 38.58
C ASP A 489 -2.58 5.73 40.12
N TYR A 490 -3.25 4.78 40.76
CA TYR A 490 -3.43 4.82 42.21
C TYR A 490 -3.59 3.42 42.84
N LYS A 491 -2.80 3.11 43.85
CA LYS A 491 -2.88 1.84 44.62
C LYS A 491 -2.92 0.57 43.76
N GLY A 492 -2.02 0.48 42.76
CA GLY A 492 -1.94 -0.66 41.86
C GLY A 492 -2.93 -0.65 40.69
N PHE A 493 -3.88 0.29 40.69
CA PHE A 493 -4.71 0.58 39.53
C PHE A 493 -3.99 1.49 38.56
N SER A 494 -4.08 1.20 37.26
CA SER A 494 -3.64 2.09 36.19
C SER A 494 -4.65 2.04 35.05
N GLY A 495 -5.22 3.19 34.71
CA GLY A 495 -6.18 3.33 33.62
C GLY A 495 -5.75 4.45 32.66
N ARG A 496 -6.04 4.27 31.38
CA ARG A 496 -5.82 5.26 30.33
C ARG A 496 -7.00 5.28 29.39
N LEU A 497 -7.57 6.45 29.20
CA LEU A 497 -8.51 6.73 28.11
C LEU A 497 -7.79 7.62 27.12
N SER A 498 -7.66 7.18 25.90
CA SER A 498 -6.90 7.86 24.85
C SER A 498 -7.76 8.14 23.63
N VAL A 499 -7.54 9.29 23.01
CA VAL A 499 -8.13 9.65 21.72
C VAL A 499 -7.03 10.04 20.75
N LEU A 500 -7.14 9.53 19.53
CA LEU A 500 -6.41 9.98 18.35
C LEU A 500 -7.41 10.60 17.38
N SER A 501 -7.19 11.86 17.01
CA SER A 501 -7.93 12.53 15.94
C SER A 501 -6.95 13.05 14.90
N LYS A 502 -7.26 12.82 13.64
CA LYS A 502 -6.52 13.35 12.49
C LYS A 502 -7.49 13.92 11.46
N SER A 503 -7.12 15.02 10.83
CA SER A 503 -7.86 15.57 9.71
C SER A 503 -7.76 14.65 8.48
N ASP A 504 -8.57 14.93 7.47
CA ASP A 504 -8.54 14.27 6.18
C ASP A 504 -7.12 14.31 5.54
N ILE A 505 -6.82 13.30 4.73
CA ILE A 505 -5.54 13.13 4.06
C ILE A 505 -5.76 13.13 2.55
N PHE A 506 -4.97 13.89 1.82
CA PHE A 506 -4.86 13.76 0.37
C PHE A 506 -4.09 12.47 0.04
N MET A 507 -4.80 11.43 -0.39
CA MET A 507 -4.25 10.07 -0.51
C MET A 507 -3.69 9.77 -1.89
N GLN A 508 -4.34 10.26 -2.94
CA GLN A 508 -4.00 9.87 -4.29
C GLN A 508 -4.05 11.05 -5.25
N THR A 509 -2.92 11.27 -5.94
CA THR A 509 -2.86 12.15 -7.09
C THR A 509 -3.42 11.46 -8.32
N ASN A 510 -3.90 12.20 -9.29
CA ASN A 510 -4.32 11.66 -10.58
C ASN A 510 -4.25 12.77 -11.64
N PHE A 511 -4.06 12.35 -12.90
CA PHE A 511 -4.16 13.21 -14.06
C PHE A 511 -5.53 13.91 -14.09
N TRP A 512 -6.61 13.12 -13.95
CA TRP A 512 -7.97 13.65 -13.84
C TRP A 512 -8.30 13.99 -12.39
N ARG A 513 -8.78 15.20 -12.19
CA ARG A 513 -9.17 15.69 -10.86
C ARG A 513 -10.23 14.80 -10.20
N GLU A 514 -11.12 14.25 -11.01
CA GLU A 514 -12.24 13.40 -10.59
C GLU A 514 -11.77 12.07 -9.96
N LEU A 515 -10.58 11.61 -10.31
CA LEU A 515 -9.99 10.37 -9.79
C LEU A 515 -9.05 10.58 -8.60
N ARG A 516 -8.80 11.82 -8.17
CA ARG A 516 -8.05 12.09 -6.94
C ARG A 516 -8.88 11.68 -5.74
N GLN A 517 -8.19 11.28 -4.68
CA GLN A 517 -8.86 10.76 -3.48
C GLN A 517 -8.33 11.41 -2.21
N THR A 518 -9.26 11.59 -1.26
CA THR A 518 -8.98 12.00 0.12
C THR A 518 -9.59 11.02 1.11
N THR A 519 -9.05 10.97 2.33
CA THR A 519 -9.75 10.30 3.44
C THR A 519 -10.77 11.25 4.05
N ASP A 520 -11.68 10.72 4.85
CA ASP A 520 -12.44 11.52 5.83
C ASP A 520 -11.57 11.82 7.06
N ASP A 521 -12.02 12.75 7.91
CA ASP A 521 -11.47 12.92 9.25
C ASP A 521 -11.62 11.63 10.05
N TYR A 522 -10.62 11.31 10.88
CA TYR A 522 -10.61 10.08 11.64
C TYR A 522 -10.43 10.35 13.12
N THR A 523 -11.32 9.80 13.95
CA THR A 523 -11.21 9.89 15.42
C THR A 523 -11.46 8.54 16.07
N ARG A 524 -10.48 8.05 16.82
CA ARG A 524 -10.52 6.77 17.52
C ARG A 524 -10.30 6.94 19.02
N TRP A 525 -11.09 6.24 19.83
CA TRP A 525 -10.97 6.15 21.27
C TRP A 525 -10.53 4.77 21.71
N ASP A 526 -9.57 4.71 22.63
CA ASP A 526 -9.04 3.48 23.20
C ASP A 526 -9.03 3.57 24.73
N LEU A 527 -9.32 2.46 25.43
CA LEU A 527 -9.26 2.32 26.87
C LEU A 527 -8.30 1.20 27.23
N SER A 528 -7.38 1.47 28.15
CA SER A 528 -6.52 0.44 28.75
C SER A 528 -6.59 0.57 30.27
N VAL A 529 -6.91 -0.52 30.93
CA VAL A 529 -7.03 -0.59 32.40
C VAL A 529 -6.27 -1.80 32.90
N LYS A 530 -5.56 -1.63 34.00
CA LYS A 530 -4.92 -2.73 34.69
C LYS A 530 -4.98 -2.54 36.22
N GLN A 531 -5.04 -3.65 36.96
CA GLN A 531 -5.03 -3.69 38.41
C GLN A 531 -4.05 -4.76 38.90
N ILE A 532 -3.10 -4.34 39.72
CA ILE A 532 -2.26 -5.26 40.48
C ILE A 532 -3.12 -5.80 41.63
N LEU A 533 -3.25 -7.10 41.71
CA LEU A 533 -4.03 -7.78 42.72
C LEU A 533 -3.23 -8.00 44.03
N PRO A 534 -3.88 -8.24 45.16
CA PRO A 534 -3.19 -8.51 46.45
C PRO A 534 -2.33 -9.79 46.42
N VAL A 535 -2.50 -10.64 45.41
CA VAL A 535 -1.68 -11.84 45.21
C VAL A 535 -0.38 -11.42 44.56
N LYS A 536 0.77 -11.76 45.16
CA LYS A 536 2.09 -11.38 44.70
C LYS A 536 2.30 -11.79 43.22
N GLY A 537 2.65 -10.82 42.39
CA GLY A 537 2.94 -11.03 40.99
C GLY A 537 1.71 -11.17 40.07
N LEU A 538 0.47 -11.05 40.58
CA LEU A 538 -0.73 -11.17 39.74
C LEU A 538 -1.30 -9.79 39.36
N GLU A 539 -1.50 -9.59 38.06
CA GLU A 539 -2.12 -8.41 37.46
C GLU A 539 -3.27 -8.86 36.56
N ILE A 540 -4.39 -8.14 36.60
CA ILE A 540 -5.48 -8.26 35.61
C ILE A 540 -5.48 -7.03 34.73
N PHE A 541 -5.76 -7.21 33.44
CA PHE A 541 -5.86 -6.11 32.50
C PHE A 541 -7.06 -6.25 31.55
N LEU A 542 -7.56 -5.09 31.12
CA LEU A 542 -8.61 -4.96 30.11
C LEU A 542 -8.18 -3.87 29.12
N ASN A 543 -8.13 -4.22 27.83
CA ASN A 543 -7.96 -3.26 26.76
C ASN A 543 -9.20 -3.26 25.86
N ILE A 544 -9.69 -2.09 25.53
CA ILE A 544 -10.78 -1.89 24.57
C ILE A 544 -10.24 -0.92 23.52
N ASN A 545 -9.99 -1.44 22.33
CA ASN A 545 -9.52 -0.63 21.22
C ASN A 545 -10.67 -0.26 20.30
N ASN A 546 -10.62 0.94 19.76
CA ASN A 546 -11.62 1.47 18.83
C ASN A 546 -13.04 1.44 19.43
N ILE A 547 -13.22 2.06 20.61
CA ILE A 547 -14.49 2.07 21.36
C ILE A 547 -15.65 2.60 20.51
N THR A 548 -15.38 3.60 19.67
CA THR A 548 -16.35 4.29 18.82
C THR A 548 -16.56 3.60 17.47
N GLU A 549 -15.87 2.48 17.23
CA GLU A 549 -15.91 1.75 15.94
C GLU A 549 -15.62 2.68 14.75
N ALA A 550 -14.58 3.51 14.91
CA ALA A 550 -14.15 4.43 13.87
C ALA A 550 -13.86 3.68 12.56
N VAL A 551 -14.25 4.28 11.46
CA VAL A 551 -14.20 3.69 10.12
C VAL A 551 -13.26 4.51 9.25
N ASP A 552 -12.36 3.86 8.52
CA ASP A 552 -11.54 4.52 7.50
C ASP A 552 -12.33 4.63 6.21
N LYS A 553 -12.41 5.85 5.65
CA LYS A 553 -13.14 6.14 4.43
C LYS A 553 -12.28 6.94 3.46
N ASN A 554 -12.27 6.50 2.20
CA ASN A 554 -11.69 7.26 1.10
C ASN A 554 -12.80 7.76 0.18
N ARG A 555 -12.64 8.99 -0.31
CA ARG A 555 -13.59 9.63 -1.21
C ARG A 555 -12.92 10.20 -2.44
N TYR A 556 -13.64 10.20 -3.54
CA TYR A 556 -13.23 10.94 -4.72
C TYR A 556 -13.31 12.44 -4.46
N TYR A 557 -12.27 13.15 -4.84
CA TYR A 557 -12.05 14.56 -4.51
C TYR A 557 -13.17 15.50 -5.00
N THR A 558 -13.70 15.28 -6.19
CA THR A 558 -14.70 16.18 -6.79
C THR A 558 -16.13 15.76 -6.50
N SER A 559 -16.44 14.48 -6.58
CA SER A 559 -17.79 13.96 -6.38
C SER A 559 -18.12 13.74 -4.92
N ASN A 560 -17.12 13.70 -4.04
CA ASN A 560 -17.24 13.31 -2.64
C ASN A 560 -17.89 11.91 -2.44
N SER A 561 -17.97 11.13 -3.52
CA SER A 561 -18.49 9.76 -3.45
C SER A 561 -17.49 8.82 -2.80
N LEU A 562 -18.00 7.85 -2.07
CA LEU A 562 -17.21 6.86 -1.38
C LEU A 562 -16.46 5.96 -2.38
N SER A 563 -15.13 5.84 -2.24
CA SER A 563 -14.31 4.92 -3.03
C SER A 563 -13.90 3.68 -2.23
N LEU A 564 -13.72 3.83 -0.92
CA LEU A 564 -13.35 2.75 -0.01
C LEU A 564 -13.92 3.02 1.37
N GLU A 565 -14.41 1.98 2.03
CA GLU A 565 -14.82 2.02 3.43
C GLU A 565 -14.30 0.76 4.14
N GLN A 566 -13.52 0.94 5.22
CA GLN A 566 -12.94 -0.15 5.98
C GLN A 566 -13.38 -0.10 7.44
N HIS A 567 -14.02 -1.17 7.88
CA HIS A 567 -14.51 -1.34 9.25
C HIS A 567 -13.62 -2.33 10.00
N TYR A 568 -12.94 -1.87 11.02
CA TYR A 568 -12.10 -2.71 11.88
C TYR A 568 -12.84 -3.20 13.12
N GLY A 569 -13.99 -2.57 13.44
CA GLY A 569 -14.77 -2.87 14.63
C GLY A 569 -14.05 -2.50 15.92
N LYS A 570 -14.58 -2.99 17.00
CA LYS A 570 -14.05 -2.84 18.37
C LYS A 570 -13.40 -4.15 18.82
N THR A 571 -12.22 -4.08 19.43
CA THR A 571 -11.56 -5.25 20.02
C THR A 571 -11.52 -5.12 21.55
N ILE A 572 -11.74 -6.24 22.24
CA ILE A 572 -11.73 -6.31 23.70
C ILE A 572 -10.79 -7.44 24.10
N ASP A 573 -9.73 -7.09 24.83
CA ASP A 573 -8.75 -8.03 25.38
C ASP A 573 -8.82 -8.02 26.90
N LEU A 574 -9.19 -9.14 27.50
CA LEU A 574 -9.17 -9.35 28.94
C LEU A 574 -8.16 -10.45 29.26
N GLY A 575 -7.29 -10.21 30.23
CA GLY A 575 -6.28 -11.20 30.59
C GLY A 575 -5.68 -11.04 31.97
N PHE A 576 -4.87 -12.03 32.32
CA PHE A 576 -4.10 -12.08 33.57
C PHE A 576 -2.62 -12.18 33.22
N LYS A 577 -1.79 -11.46 33.98
CA LYS A 577 -0.34 -11.58 33.94
C LYS A 577 0.16 -12.00 35.29
N PHE A 578 0.94 -13.08 35.33
CA PHE A 578 1.58 -13.56 36.54
C PHE A 578 3.10 -13.47 36.40
N SER A 579 3.74 -12.80 37.35
CA SER A 579 5.21 -12.64 37.38
C SER A 579 5.76 -13.32 38.63
N PHE A 580 6.66 -14.30 38.45
CA PHE A 580 7.32 -15.06 39.52
C PHE A 580 8.41 -14.28 40.22
#